data_ed1eb319dbdb5f5583b7e031d82b01c6
#
_entry.id   ed1eb319dbdb5f5583b7e031d82b01c6
#
_cell.length_a   1.000
_cell.length_b   1.000
_cell.length_c   1.000
_cell.angle_alpha   90.00
_cell.angle_beta   90.00
_cell.angle_gamma   90.00
#
_symmetry.space_group_name_H-M   'P 1'
#
loop_
_entity.id
_entity.type
_entity.pdbx_description
1 polymer ?
#
loop_
_entity_poly.entity_id
_entity_poly.type
_entity_poly.pdbx_seq_one_letter_code
_entity_poly.pdbx_strand_id
1 'polypeptide(L)'
;MPDPTPPAAPRLRLDHPVFALVKAAFPGKRLRATEFRGQATLIVDPADAHEVLAFLKADPQTDFNFLSDVAGIDYLNYPAATPGRFAVVYNLCSYPRDDRFFVKAHLDPSLPTDGILEDPALTLDSVCDLWPGAEWPEREIFDMLGIRFRNHPDLRRLLLWEDYPGHPLRKDYPVRGRGERESYRIVDRTSA
;
A
#
# COMPACT_ATOMS: atom_id res chain seq x y z
N MET A 1 23.17 42.81 13.71
CA MET A 1 21.95 42.49 12.94
C MET A 1 21.36 41.25 13.55
N PRO A 2 20.09 41.22 13.93
CA PRO A 2 19.46 39.97 14.41
C PRO A 2 19.34 39.00 13.24
N ASP A 3 19.68 37.73 13.50
CA ASP A 3 19.54 36.64 12.54
C ASP A 3 18.09 36.55 12.02
N PRO A 4 17.89 36.28 10.72
CA PRO A 4 16.55 36.14 10.17
C PRO A 4 15.87 34.94 10.82
N THR A 5 14.74 35.19 11.46
CA THR A 5 13.87 34.13 12.00
C THR A 5 13.60 33.09 10.92
N PRO A 6 13.87 31.80 11.15
CA PRO A 6 13.58 30.77 10.16
C PRO A 6 12.09 30.81 9.79
N PRO A 7 11.74 30.58 8.50
CA PRO A 7 10.36 30.59 8.05
C PRO A 7 9.57 29.55 8.87
N ALA A 8 8.42 29.99 9.38
CA ALA A 8 7.52 29.11 10.11
C ALA A 8 7.22 27.86 9.27
N ALA A 9 7.35 26.69 9.88
CA ALA A 9 6.99 25.44 9.22
C ALA A 9 5.59 25.55 8.63
N PRO A 10 5.35 25.09 7.38
CA PRO A 10 4.04 25.15 6.77
C PRO A 10 3.03 24.44 7.70
N ARG A 11 2.00 25.15 8.12
CA ARG A 11 0.92 24.57 8.90
C ARG A 11 0.25 23.52 8.01
N LEU A 12 0.20 22.29 8.50
CA LEU A 12 -0.57 21.22 7.88
C LEU A 12 -2.02 21.71 7.66
N ARG A 13 -2.40 21.94 6.42
CA ARG A 13 -3.78 22.26 6.06
C ARG A 13 -4.52 20.94 5.89
N LEU A 14 -5.10 20.42 6.97
CA LEU A 14 -5.97 19.24 6.96
C LEU A 14 -7.41 19.62 6.55
N ASP A 15 -7.56 20.54 5.61
CA ASP A 15 -8.86 21.12 5.20
C ASP A 15 -9.42 20.42 3.95
N HIS A 16 -8.85 19.30 3.54
CA HIS A 16 -9.39 18.57 2.39
C HIS A 16 -10.83 18.12 2.68
N PRO A 17 -11.82 18.48 1.85
CA PRO A 17 -13.24 18.25 2.13
C PRO A 17 -13.60 16.77 2.34
N VAL A 18 -12.88 15.88 1.69
CA VAL A 18 -13.04 14.42 1.82
C VAL A 18 -12.89 13.94 3.26
N PHE A 19 -11.99 14.54 4.06
CA PHE A 19 -11.82 14.12 5.46
C PHE A 19 -13.11 14.32 6.28
N ALA A 20 -13.82 15.43 6.07
CA ALA A 20 -15.08 15.69 6.76
C ALA A 20 -16.18 14.70 6.34
N LEU A 21 -16.26 14.39 5.04
CA LEU A 21 -17.23 13.43 4.49
C LEU A 21 -16.99 12.01 5.05
N VAL A 22 -15.76 11.52 5.01
CA VAL A 22 -15.42 10.20 5.54
C VAL A 22 -15.65 10.13 7.04
N LYS A 23 -15.28 11.18 7.79
CA LYS A 23 -15.52 11.22 9.24
C LYS A 23 -17.01 11.19 9.59
N ALA A 24 -17.84 11.85 8.79
CA ALA A 24 -19.30 11.83 8.98
C ALA A 24 -19.91 10.46 8.63
N ALA A 25 -19.42 9.81 7.57
CA ALA A 25 -19.88 8.49 7.16
C ALA A 25 -19.46 7.37 8.14
N PHE A 26 -18.29 7.52 8.78
CA PHE A 26 -17.71 6.48 9.64
C PHE A 26 -17.35 7.01 11.05
N PRO A 27 -18.33 7.44 11.87
CA PRO A 27 -18.05 8.09 13.16
C PRO A 27 -17.38 7.18 14.21
N GLY A 28 -17.49 5.84 14.03
CA GLY A 28 -16.89 4.84 14.94
C GLY A 28 -15.52 4.33 14.53
N LYS A 29 -15.02 4.69 13.35
CA LYS A 29 -13.77 4.15 12.82
C LYS A 29 -12.55 5.00 13.23
N ARG A 30 -11.39 4.34 13.37
CA ARG A 30 -10.12 5.03 13.61
C ARG A 30 -9.58 5.59 12.30
N LEU A 31 -9.77 6.89 12.12
CA LEU A 31 -9.33 7.62 10.94
C LEU A 31 -8.29 8.67 11.33
N ARG A 32 -7.18 8.71 10.64
CA ARG A 32 -6.16 9.77 10.78
C ARG A 32 -5.91 10.43 9.44
N ALA A 33 -5.88 11.75 9.45
CA ALA A 33 -5.57 12.54 8.27
C ALA A 33 -4.13 13.05 8.34
N THR A 34 -3.43 12.99 7.22
CA THR A 34 -2.10 13.58 7.06
C THR A 34 -2.04 14.32 5.74
N GLU A 35 -1.17 15.32 5.66
CA GLU A 35 -0.89 16.03 4.42
C GLU A 35 0.63 16.16 4.25
N PHE A 36 1.09 15.96 3.05
CA PHE A 36 2.47 16.19 2.68
C PHE A 36 2.54 16.84 1.30
N ARG A 37 3.10 18.05 1.22
CA ARG A 37 3.27 18.82 -0.04
C ARG A 37 1.97 18.97 -0.83
N GLY A 38 0.86 19.26 -0.16
CA GLY A 38 -0.45 19.41 -0.78
C GLY A 38 -1.16 18.08 -1.09
N GLN A 39 -0.57 16.94 -0.74
CA GLN A 39 -1.18 15.63 -0.93
C GLN A 39 -1.87 15.16 0.34
N ALA A 40 -3.19 15.08 0.29
CA ALA A 40 -4.01 14.61 1.39
C ALA A 40 -3.98 13.07 1.46
N THR A 41 -3.73 12.54 2.64
CA THR A 41 -3.70 11.08 2.89
C THR A 41 -4.57 10.75 4.09
N LEU A 42 -5.51 9.84 3.90
CA LEU A 42 -6.31 9.23 4.95
C LEU A 42 -5.66 7.92 5.39
N ILE A 43 -5.36 7.79 6.67
CA ILE A 43 -4.86 6.54 7.26
C ILE A 43 -6.04 5.83 7.92
N VAL A 44 -6.25 4.58 7.54
CA VAL A 44 -7.35 3.72 7.99
C VAL A 44 -6.81 2.42 8.59
N ASP A 45 -7.59 1.80 9.47
CA ASP A 45 -7.28 0.45 9.91
C ASP A 45 -7.44 -0.55 8.74
N PRO A 46 -6.60 -1.59 8.63
CA PRO A 46 -6.64 -2.56 7.52
C PRO A 46 -8.03 -3.19 7.30
N ALA A 47 -8.74 -3.49 8.40
CA ALA A 47 -10.09 -4.08 8.34
C ALA A 47 -11.15 -3.13 7.76
N ASP A 48 -10.90 -1.83 7.80
CA ASP A 48 -11.84 -0.79 7.35
C ASP A 48 -11.51 -0.27 5.93
N ALA A 49 -10.35 -0.65 5.40
CA ALA A 49 -9.82 -0.08 4.16
C ALA A 49 -10.78 -0.26 2.97
N HIS A 50 -11.29 -1.48 2.76
CA HIS A 50 -12.19 -1.77 1.64
C HIS A 50 -13.49 -0.96 1.72
N GLU A 51 -14.13 -0.90 2.89
CA GLU A 51 -15.39 -0.17 3.09
C GLU A 51 -15.22 1.34 2.87
N VAL A 52 -14.12 1.92 3.37
CA VAL A 52 -13.80 3.33 3.14
C VAL A 52 -13.53 3.61 1.65
N LEU A 53 -12.80 2.73 0.97
CA LEU A 53 -12.52 2.84 -0.45
C LEU A 53 -13.79 2.71 -1.30
N ALA A 54 -14.70 1.79 -0.93
CA ALA A 54 -15.99 1.65 -1.58
C ALA A 54 -16.84 2.92 -1.44
N PHE A 55 -16.87 3.53 -0.25
CA PHE A 55 -17.55 4.80 -0.02
C PHE A 55 -16.94 5.92 -0.90
N LEU A 56 -15.62 6.06 -0.91
CA LEU A 56 -14.94 7.10 -1.69
C LEU A 56 -15.21 6.98 -3.19
N LYS A 57 -15.42 5.78 -3.68
CA LYS A 57 -15.80 5.53 -5.09
C LYS A 57 -17.27 5.86 -5.36
N ALA A 58 -18.17 5.44 -4.46
CA ALA A 58 -19.61 5.43 -4.72
C ALA A 58 -20.31 6.77 -4.38
N ASP A 59 -19.78 7.54 -3.43
CA ASP A 59 -20.40 8.78 -2.97
C ASP A 59 -20.22 9.88 -4.03
N PRO A 60 -21.31 10.54 -4.50
CA PRO A 60 -21.25 11.59 -5.51
C PRO A 60 -20.44 12.83 -5.11
N GLN A 61 -20.21 13.04 -3.81
CA GLN A 61 -19.42 14.17 -3.32
C GLN A 61 -17.92 13.87 -3.35
N THR A 62 -17.50 12.61 -3.46
CA THR A 62 -16.12 12.19 -3.58
C THR A 62 -15.81 11.68 -4.98
N ASP A 63 -16.62 10.80 -5.54
CA ASP A 63 -16.56 10.25 -6.91
C ASP A 63 -15.13 9.91 -7.38
N PHE A 64 -14.38 9.16 -6.55
CA PHE A 64 -13.07 8.68 -6.94
C PHE A 64 -13.20 7.48 -7.89
N ASN A 65 -13.53 7.78 -9.12
CA ASN A 65 -13.85 6.79 -10.14
C ASN A 65 -12.64 6.09 -10.76
N PHE A 66 -11.42 6.57 -10.47
CA PHE A 66 -10.19 6.02 -11.00
C PHE A 66 -9.16 5.69 -9.91
N LEU A 67 -8.68 4.44 -9.90
CA LEU A 67 -7.54 4.02 -9.11
C LEU A 67 -6.28 4.18 -9.97
N SER A 68 -5.46 5.17 -9.64
CA SER A 68 -4.25 5.46 -10.39
C SER A 68 -3.13 4.46 -10.11
N ASP A 69 -3.03 4.01 -8.85
CA ASP A 69 -1.98 3.07 -8.43
C ASP A 69 -2.32 2.46 -7.07
N VAL A 70 -1.74 1.28 -6.81
CA VAL A 70 -1.66 0.68 -5.47
C VAL A 70 -0.21 0.33 -5.20
N ALA A 71 0.37 0.89 -4.14
CA ALA A 71 1.78 0.70 -3.81
C ALA A 71 1.98 0.11 -2.42
N GLY A 72 2.89 -0.86 -2.31
CA GLY A 72 3.34 -1.41 -1.05
C GLY A 72 4.58 -0.68 -0.53
N ILE A 73 4.67 -0.48 0.78
CA ILE A 73 5.80 0.19 1.44
C ILE A 73 6.30 -0.69 2.60
N ASP A 74 7.62 -0.86 2.70
CA ASP A 74 8.29 -1.41 3.89
C ASP A 74 8.99 -0.26 4.63
N TYR A 75 8.60 -0.01 5.88
CA TYR A 75 9.16 1.02 6.77
C TYR A 75 10.30 0.51 7.67
N LEU A 76 10.80 -0.69 7.45
CA LEU A 76 11.94 -1.19 8.23
C LEU A 76 13.10 -0.19 8.14
N ASN A 77 13.66 0.18 9.31
CA ASN A 77 14.71 1.20 9.45
C ASN A 77 14.31 2.62 9.02
N TYR A 78 13.02 2.91 8.91
CA TYR A 78 12.56 4.27 8.67
C TYR A 78 12.78 5.13 9.94
N PRO A 79 13.35 6.34 9.84
CA PRO A 79 13.77 7.12 11.02
C PRO A 79 12.62 7.64 11.88
N ALA A 80 11.41 7.74 11.36
CA ALA A 80 10.24 8.15 12.11
C ALA A 80 9.39 6.94 12.53
N ALA A 81 8.74 7.04 13.70
CA ALA A 81 7.79 6.01 14.16
C ALA A 81 6.60 5.89 13.22
N THR A 82 6.28 4.65 12.83
CA THR A 82 5.14 4.31 11.99
C THR A 82 4.19 3.38 12.74
N PRO A 83 2.89 3.37 12.41
CA PRO A 83 1.91 2.48 13.05
C PRO A 83 2.14 1.00 12.80
N GLY A 84 2.91 0.65 11.77
CA GLY A 84 3.27 -0.72 11.40
C GLY A 84 4.45 -0.70 10.45
N ARG A 85 5.10 -1.86 10.29
CA ARG A 85 6.26 -2.02 9.40
C ARG A 85 5.88 -1.86 7.93
N PHE A 86 4.74 -2.42 7.52
CA PHE A 86 4.29 -2.34 6.13
C PHE A 86 3.13 -1.36 5.98
N ALA A 87 2.92 -0.86 4.78
CA ALA A 87 1.70 -0.17 4.42
C ALA A 87 1.33 -0.43 2.95
N VAL A 88 0.03 -0.39 2.68
CA VAL A 88 -0.50 -0.31 1.32
C VAL A 88 -1.11 1.06 1.13
N VAL A 89 -0.78 1.71 0.02
CA VAL A 89 -1.24 3.05 -0.35
C VAL A 89 -2.03 2.96 -1.64
N TYR A 90 -3.26 3.43 -1.60
CA TYR A 90 -4.15 3.55 -2.75
C TYR A 90 -4.15 5.00 -3.22
N ASN A 91 -3.78 5.23 -4.48
CA ASN A 91 -3.78 6.54 -5.12
C ASN A 91 -5.05 6.69 -5.96
N LEU A 92 -5.99 7.47 -5.44
CA LEU A 92 -7.30 7.68 -6.04
C LEU A 92 -7.35 9.00 -6.81
N CYS A 93 -8.03 8.99 -7.95
CA CYS A 93 -8.30 10.17 -8.73
C CYS A 93 -9.80 10.28 -9.02
N SER A 94 -10.31 11.50 -8.94
CA SER A 94 -11.65 11.86 -9.41
C SER A 94 -11.50 12.76 -10.65
N TYR A 95 -11.74 12.23 -11.83
CA TYR A 95 -11.69 13.02 -13.06
C TYR A 95 -12.73 14.13 -13.09
N PRO A 96 -14.00 13.91 -12.65
CA PRO A 96 -15.00 14.97 -12.66
C PRO A 96 -14.68 16.14 -11.73
N ARG A 97 -13.88 15.88 -10.69
CA ARG A 97 -13.57 16.87 -9.65
C ARG A 97 -12.14 17.43 -9.76
N ASP A 98 -11.35 16.89 -10.69
CA ASP A 98 -9.90 17.19 -10.81
C ASP A 98 -9.19 17.09 -9.46
N ASP A 99 -9.47 15.98 -8.74
CA ASP A 99 -9.02 15.77 -7.37
C ASP A 99 -8.22 14.48 -7.23
N ARG A 100 -7.24 14.49 -6.33
CA ARG A 100 -6.40 13.34 -6.00
C ARG A 100 -6.35 13.13 -4.50
N PHE A 101 -6.51 11.89 -4.09
CA PHE A 101 -6.58 11.53 -2.68
C PHE A 101 -5.88 10.21 -2.42
N PHE A 102 -5.20 10.10 -1.28
CA PHE A 102 -4.51 8.87 -0.89
C PHE A 102 -5.19 8.22 0.30
N VAL A 103 -5.35 6.91 0.24
CA VAL A 103 -5.75 6.09 1.38
C VAL A 103 -4.60 5.16 1.73
N LYS A 104 -4.25 5.07 3.00
CA LYS A 104 -3.15 4.25 3.50
C LYS A 104 -3.62 3.34 4.62
N ALA A 105 -3.31 2.05 4.50
CA ALA A 105 -3.48 1.06 5.56
C ALA A 105 -2.11 0.56 6.03
N HIS A 106 -1.86 0.60 7.33
CA HIS A 106 -0.62 0.07 7.91
C HIS A 106 -0.83 -1.35 8.41
N LEU A 107 0.17 -2.19 8.21
CA LEU A 107 0.22 -3.59 8.62
C LEU A 107 1.49 -3.84 9.43
N ASP A 108 1.38 -4.64 10.48
CA ASP A 108 2.54 -5.04 11.25
C ASP A 108 2.64 -6.57 11.27
N PRO A 109 3.80 -7.15 10.93
CA PRO A 109 3.93 -8.60 10.85
C PRO A 109 3.82 -9.23 12.24
N SER A 110 3.11 -10.36 12.33
CA SER A 110 3.01 -11.19 13.54
C SER A 110 4.00 -12.36 13.55
N LEU A 111 4.61 -12.64 12.40
CA LEU A 111 5.59 -13.70 12.19
C LEU A 111 6.92 -13.13 11.67
N PRO A 112 8.03 -13.88 11.83
CA PRO A 112 9.31 -13.51 11.19
C PRO A 112 9.18 -13.35 9.69
N THR A 113 9.81 -12.30 9.14
CA THR A 113 9.69 -11.92 7.73
C THR A 113 10.83 -12.44 6.85
N ASP A 114 11.69 -13.28 7.38
CA ASP A 114 12.89 -13.82 6.73
C ASP A 114 12.63 -14.99 5.76
N GLY A 115 11.36 -15.34 5.52
CA GLY A 115 10.94 -16.43 4.65
C GLY A 115 9.69 -16.10 3.84
N ILE A 116 9.03 -17.17 3.38
CA ILE A 116 7.80 -17.14 2.61
C ILE A 116 6.55 -17.50 3.46
N LEU A 117 6.71 -17.55 4.77
CA LEU A 117 5.59 -17.88 5.65
C LEU A 117 4.45 -16.88 5.46
N GLU A 118 3.24 -17.43 5.29
CA GLU A 118 2.04 -16.63 5.23
C GLU A 118 1.72 -16.06 6.62
N ASP A 119 1.74 -14.75 6.73
CA ASP A 119 1.40 -14.06 7.96
C ASP A 119 -0.02 -13.52 7.86
N PRO A 120 -0.98 -14.02 8.69
CA PRO A 120 -2.36 -13.52 8.69
C PRO A 120 -2.47 -12.02 8.99
N ALA A 121 -1.50 -11.45 9.72
CA ALA A 121 -1.46 -10.02 10.02
C ALA A 121 -1.08 -9.17 8.79
N LEU A 122 -0.45 -9.78 7.77
CA LEU A 122 -0.12 -9.12 6.51
C LEU A 122 -1.20 -9.37 5.45
N THR A 123 -2.47 -9.11 5.81
CA THR A 123 -3.60 -9.37 4.91
C THR A 123 -4.55 -8.17 4.87
N LEU A 124 -4.99 -7.82 3.66
CA LEU A 124 -6.01 -6.82 3.36
C LEU A 124 -7.13 -7.45 2.51
N ASP A 125 -8.28 -6.78 2.40
CA ASP A 125 -9.26 -7.12 1.38
C ASP A 125 -8.85 -6.50 0.04
N SER A 126 -8.98 -7.28 -1.03
CA SER A 126 -8.76 -6.82 -2.39
C SER A 126 -9.77 -5.74 -2.76
N VAL A 127 -9.34 -4.82 -3.61
CA VAL A 127 -10.24 -3.80 -4.20
C VAL A 127 -10.48 -4.02 -5.70
N CYS A 128 -10.22 -5.23 -6.19
CA CYS A 128 -10.46 -5.60 -7.59
C CYS A 128 -11.96 -5.54 -7.96
N ASP A 129 -12.85 -5.76 -7.01
CA ASP A 129 -14.30 -5.58 -7.16
C ASP A 129 -14.68 -4.10 -7.33
N LEU A 130 -13.92 -3.22 -6.73
CA LEU A 130 -14.11 -1.77 -6.85
C LEU A 130 -13.44 -1.25 -8.13
N TRP A 131 -12.19 -1.58 -8.35
CA TRP A 131 -11.42 -1.17 -9.53
C TRP A 131 -10.68 -2.37 -10.12
N PRO A 132 -11.10 -2.91 -11.26
CA PRO A 132 -10.43 -4.06 -11.89
C PRO A 132 -8.94 -3.83 -12.17
N GLY A 133 -8.52 -2.56 -12.33
CA GLY A 133 -7.12 -2.20 -12.48
C GLY A 133 -6.23 -2.45 -11.26
N ALA A 134 -6.81 -2.79 -10.10
CA ALA A 134 -6.06 -3.17 -8.91
C ALA A 134 -5.41 -4.56 -9.01
N GLU A 135 -5.88 -5.43 -9.90
CA GLU A 135 -5.46 -6.82 -10.00
C GLU A 135 -3.94 -7.00 -10.05
N TRP A 136 -3.28 -6.31 -10.95
CA TRP A 136 -1.84 -6.45 -11.12
C TRP A 136 -1.01 -5.76 -10.04
N PRO A 137 -1.31 -4.53 -9.62
CA PRO A 137 -0.62 -3.91 -8.49
C PRO A 137 -0.73 -4.70 -7.18
N GLU A 138 -1.89 -5.28 -6.88
CA GLU A 138 -2.05 -6.13 -5.69
C GLU A 138 -1.21 -7.41 -5.79
N ARG A 139 -1.13 -8.03 -6.97
CA ARG A 139 -0.24 -9.18 -7.22
C ARG A 139 1.24 -8.79 -7.10
N GLU A 140 1.64 -7.61 -7.57
CA GLU A 140 3.01 -7.12 -7.39
C GLU A 140 3.35 -6.94 -5.90
N ILE A 141 2.46 -6.33 -5.13
CA ILE A 141 2.64 -6.16 -3.68
C ILE A 141 2.74 -7.52 -2.98
N PHE A 142 1.88 -8.46 -3.33
CA PHE A 142 1.96 -9.82 -2.83
C PHE A 142 3.30 -10.48 -3.18
N ASP A 143 3.72 -10.39 -4.44
CA ASP A 143 4.95 -11.02 -4.92
C ASP A 143 6.19 -10.42 -4.26
N MET A 144 6.26 -9.09 -4.18
CA MET A 144 7.45 -8.37 -3.75
C MET A 144 7.55 -8.18 -2.23
N LEU A 145 6.43 -8.06 -1.51
CA LEU A 145 6.38 -7.78 -0.07
C LEU A 145 5.71 -8.88 0.76
N GLY A 146 4.96 -9.79 0.13
CA GLY A 146 4.25 -10.87 0.82
C GLY A 146 3.00 -10.41 1.57
N ILE A 147 2.41 -9.28 1.18
CA ILE A 147 1.12 -8.82 1.68
C ILE A 147 0.03 -9.52 0.86
N ARG A 148 -0.90 -10.20 1.52
CA ARG A 148 -1.96 -10.95 0.84
C ARG A 148 -3.24 -10.12 0.71
N PHE A 149 -3.97 -10.35 -0.39
CA PHE A 149 -5.24 -9.70 -0.65
C PHE A 149 -6.37 -10.74 -0.67
N ARG A 150 -7.24 -10.72 0.35
CA ARG A 150 -8.41 -11.63 0.40
C ARG A 150 -9.37 -11.27 -0.72
N ASN A 151 -10.06 -12.27 -1.26
CA ASN A 151 -11.02 -12.10 -2.35
C ASN A 151 -10.42 -11.56 -3.66
N HIS A 152 -9.08 -11.59 -3.79
CA HIS A 152 -8.43 -11.28 -5.06
C HIS A 152 -8.76 -12.37 -6.09
N PRO A 153 -9.11 -12.01 -7.34
CA PRO A 153 -9.55 -12.99 -8.34
C PRO A 153 -8.48 -14.02 -8.72
N ASP A 154 -7.20 -13.64 -8.70
CA ASP A 154 -6.09 -14.49 -9.12
C ASP A 154 -4.78 -14.08 -8.41
N LEU A 155 -4.68 -14.34 -7.08
CA LEU A 155 -3.52 -13.95 -6.28
C LEU A 155 -2.37 -14.95 -6.45
N ARG A 156 -1.55 -14.74 -7.46
CA ARG A 156 -0.31 -15.47 -7.74
C ARG A 156 0.82 -14.50 -8.03
N ARG A 157 2.05 -14.98 -7.98
CA ARG A 157 3.23 -14.15 -8.28
C ARG A 157 3.10 -13.53 -9.68
N LEU A 158 3.65 -12.34 -9.86
CA LEU A 158 3.59 -11.57 -11.11
C LEU A 158 4.96 -11.45 -11.79
N LEU A 159 5.98 -11.12 -11.02
CA LEU A 159 7.33 -10.80 -11.52
C LEU A 159 8.33 -11.93 -11.29
N LEU A 160 8.15 -12.71 -10.23
CA LEU A 160 9.01 -13.81 -9.86
C LEU A 160 8.39 -15.15 -10.32
N TRP A 161 9.21 -16.18 -10.42
CA TRP A 161 8.70 -17.53 -10.66
C TRP A 161 7.94 -18.06 -9.43
N GLU A 162 7.07 -19.03 -9.65
CA GLU A 162 6.09 -19.49 -8.67
C GLU A 162 6.70 -19.93 -7.34
N ASP A 163 7.79 -20.70 -7.41
CA ASP A 163 8.51 -21.28 -6.25
C ASP A 163 9.59 -20.34 -5.69
N TYR A 164 9.60 -19.08 -6.03
CA TYR A 164 10.63 -18.16 -5.50
C TYR A 164 10.53 -18.06 -3.97
N PRO A 165 11.64 -18.31 -3.21
CA PRO A 165 11.58 -18.52 -1.76
C PRO A 165 11.65 -17.22 -0.96
N GLY A 166 11.06 -16.12 -1.40
CA GLY A 166 11.11 -14.87 -0.66
C GLY A 166 10.32 -13.72 -1.27
N HIS A 167 10.54 -12.54 -0.70
CA HIS A 167 9.91 -11.28 -1.12
C HIS A 167 11.00 -10.19 -1.25
N PRO A 168 11.56 -9.96 -2.44
CA PRO A 168 12.79 -9.20 -2.63
C PRO A 168 12.73 -7.71 -2.31
N LEU A 169 11.55 -7.11 -2.25
CA LEU A 169 11.42 -5.69 -1.86
C LEU A 169 11.29 -5.48 -0.36
N ARG A 170 11.25 -6.55 0.44
CA ARG A 170 11.42 -6.41 1.89
C ARG A 170 12.83 -5.90 2.20
N LYS A 171 12.95 -4.91 3.07
CA LYS A 171 14.25 -4.27 3.37
C LYS A 171 15.23 -5.15 4.14
N ASP A 172 14.76 -6.23 4.76
CA ASP A 172 15.58 -7.29 5.36
C ASP A 172 16.01 -8.38 4.37
N TYR A 173 15.50 -8.32 3.12
CA TYR A 173 15.95 -9.21 2.05
C TYR A 173 17.31 -8.72 1.49
N PRO A 174 18.35 -9.60 1.43
CA PRO A 174 19.68 -9.17 1.00
C PRO A 174 19.69 -8.79 -0.49
N VAL A 175 20.35 -7.67 -0.82
CA VAL A 175 20.46 -7.16 -2.21
C VAL A 175 21.08 -8.19 -3.18
N ARG A 176 21.96 -9.04 -2.68
CA ARG A 176 22.61 -10.10 -3.48
C ARG A 176 21.76 -11.36 -3.63
N GLY A 177 20.57 -11.41 -3.01
CA GLY A 177 19.79 -12.62 -2.89
C GLY A 177 20.35 -13.58 -1.83
N ARG A 178 19.78 -14.76 -1.72
CA ARG A 178 20.15 -15.83 -0.77
C ARG A 178 20.68 -17.08 -1.49
N GLY A 179 21.04 -16.97 -2.78
CA GLY A 179 21.46 -18.11 -3.60
C GLY A 179 20.32 -18.76 -4.39
N GLU A 180 19.16 -18.14 -4.49
CA GLU A 180 17.98 -18.69 -5.19
C GLU A 180 18.27 -19.03 -6.66
N ARG A 181 19.19 -18.26 -7.28
CA ARG A 181 19.61 -18.47 -8.68
C ARG A 181 20.60 -19.64 -8.85
N GLU A 182 21.25 -20.08 -7.78
CA GLU A 182 22.24 -21.16 -7.84
C GLU A 182 21.58 -22.54 -8.02
N SER A 183 20.27 -22.64 -7.73
CA SER A 183 19.50 -23.86 -7.95
C SER A 183 19.05 -24.07 -9.39
N TYR A 184 19.26 -23.11 -10.29
CA TYR A 184 18.94 -23.28 -11.71
C TYR A 184 19.82 -24.30 -12.37
N ARG A 185 19.22 -25.32 -12.95
CA ARG A 185 19.89 -26.24 -13.86
C ARG A 185 20.19 -25.50 -15.16
N ILE A 186 21.47 -25.27 -15.44
CA ILE A 186 21.91 -24.77 -16.76
C ILE A 186 21.57 -25.86 -17.78
N VAL A 187 20.62 -25.63 -18.66
CA VAL A 187 20.32 -26.49 -19.78
C VAL A 187 21.34 -26.16 -20.87
N ASP A 188 22.33 -27.02 -21.05
CA ASP A 188 23.30 -26.89 -22.14
C ASP A 188 22.63 -27.17 -23.49
N ARG A 189 22.86 -26.30 -24.49
CA ARG A 189 22.29 -26.44 -25.85
C ARG A 189 22.67 -27.74 -26.56
N THR A 190 23.68 -28.43 -26.04
CA THR A 190 24.13 -29.74 -26.58
C THR A 190 23.29 -30.92 -26.09
N SER A 191 22.34 -30.70 -25.17
CA SER A 191 21.45 -31.74 -24.60
C SER A 191 19.98 -31.60 -25.03
N ALA A 192 19.70 -30.80 -26.07
CA ALA A 192 18.37 -30.65 -26.66
C ALA A 192 18.19 -31.51 -27.91
#